data_305347aa6456df6634d4e2c8ebfd3954
#
_entry.id   305347aa6456df6634d4e2c8ebfd3954
#
_cell.length_a   1.000
_cell.length_b   1.000
_cell.length_c   1.000
_cell.angle_alpha   90.00
_cell.angle_beta   90.00
_cell.angle_gamma   90.00
#
_symmetry.space_group_name_H-M   'P 1'
#
loop_
_entity.id
_entity.type
_entity.pdbx_description
1 polymer ?
#
loop_
_entity_poly.entity_id
_entity_poly.type
_entity_poly.pdbx_seq_one_letter_code
_entity_poly.pdbx_strand_id
1 'polypeptide(L)'
;MMTDHAPQILPESDQRKPGAARLILVYALIALAIVFPLSIRAYAAQEQHSGEQFKISYTAAANPGPITGRLVLVLATKNDREPRLTVAPNGPAIFGADIDHLQPGQITTLDATTIGYPFKLSDLPPGDYYAQAVIDVYTQVHRADGHTIWVHMNDGQQETFNIAVGNLYSDVVKVHLGAGGNFDLSITHVIPAAKDPADTEWVKHVRIRSEKVSAFWGHPVYINATVLLPKGYEEHPDARYPTVYTMGHDVPFTFDPNPGPPPTEQEMDVRGLESGYQFYQSWTSDHFPRMIAVSFEQQTPFFPDSYSVNSVNQGPYGDAMLEEVIPYLESHFRMIGKPYARLVEGASTGGWQTLQLQLWHPDFFGGVWVLQPDPISFRHYQMANVYEDGNAFSVPSGPFTSALRPMRRTTEGQVTITIRDLSLYEAVLGSHGRSGYQLEAWEAIYGPVGSDGYPVPLWDKLTGQINHDVANYMRDHGYDLLEYSKRNWSTLGPQISGKLHFFCGDMDHFYLDLAVYDYQAFLKKTADPHYEAEFTYGRPMKGHGWHAFTWAEMVTRMANYVKGNLPNGENASSWNY
;
A
#
# COMPACT_ATOMS: atom_id res chain seq x y z
N MET A 1 58.43 27.67 -24.99
CA MET A 1 58.96 27.79 -26.35
C MET A 1 57.81 27.88 -27.29
N MET A 2 57.73 29.09 -27.86
CA MET A 2 57.22 29.46 -29.17
C MET A 2 55.77 29.14 -29.51
N THR A 3 54.92 30.14 -29.47
CA THR A 3 54.61 31.27 -30.41
C THR A 3 53.74 30.83 -31.57
N ASP A 4 52.48 31.30 -31.51
CA ASP A 4 52.02 32.48 -32.30
C ASP A 4 51.57 32.16 -33.73
N HIS A 5 50.34 32.40 -34.09
CA HIS A 5 49.92 33.44 -35.02
C HIS A 5 48.42 33.22 -35.46
N ALA A 6 47.64 34.22 -35.19
CA ALA A 6 46.42 34.55 -35.95
C ALA A 6 46.76 35.33 -37.21
N PRO A 7 45.90 35.43 -38.18
CA PRO A 7 45.66 36.77 -38.78
C PRO A 7 44.17 37.15 -38.86
N GLN A 8 43.97 38.41 -38.52
CA GLN A 8 42.83 39.23 -38.89
C GLN A 8 42.81 39.50 -40.37
N ILE A 9 41.67 39.66 -41.01
CA ILE A 9 41.42 40.57 -42.12
C ILE A 9 40.00 41.08 -42.02
N LEU A 10 39.84 42.38 -42.05
CA LEU A 10 38.63 43.22 -42.14
C LEU A 10 38.36 43.57 -43.63
N PRO A 11 37.38 44.46 -43.94
CA PRO A 11 36.06 44.11 -44.43
C PRO A 11 35.77 44.64 -45.83
N GLU A 12 34.75 44.23 -46.52
CA GLU A 12 34.22 44.96 -47.67
C GLU A 12 32.71 45.02 -47.74
N SER A 13 32.31 46.20 -47.97
CA SER A 13 31.13 46.99 -48.18
C SER A 13 29.88 46.35 -48.87
N ASP A 14 28.79 46.58 -48.26
CA ASP A 14 27.53 47.25 -48.67
C ASP A 14 27.04 47.14 -50.13
N GLN A 15 25.96 46.40 -50.33
CA GLN A 15 24.94 46.80 -51.31
C GLN A 15 23.52 46.37 -50.84
N ARG A 16 22.75 47.34 -50.44
CA ARG A 16 21.34 47.22 -50.06
C ARG A 16 20.46 46.96 -51.27
N LYS A 17 19.61 45.96 -51.19
CA LYS A 17 18.34 45.91 -51.97
C LYS A 17 17.15 45.93 -51.00
N PRO A 18 16.25 46.91 -51.09
CA PRO A 18 15.08 47.00 -50.24
C PRO A 18 13.91 46.28 -50.91
N GLY A 19 13.54 45.11 -50.40
CA GLY A 19 12.41 44.37 -50.98
C GLY A 19 11.82 43.24 -50.11
N ALA A 20 12.64 42.64 -49.29
CA ALA A 20 12.22 41.42 -48.57
C ALA A 20 11.52 41.69 -47.22
N ALA A 21 11.78 42.83 -46.57
CA ALA A 21 11.25 43.12 -45.23
C ALA A 21 9.74 43.50 -45.23
N ARG A 22 9.19 44.00 -46.32
CA ARG A 22 7.75 44.34 -46.41
C ARG A 22 6.88 43.10 -46.68
N LEU A 23 7.39 42.07 -47.35
CA LEU A 23 6.62 40.86 -47.63
C LEU A 23 6.53 39.96 -46.38
N ILE A 24 7.58 39.88 -45.58
CA ILE A 24 7.61 39.07 -44.34
C ILE A 24 6.66 39.66 -43.27
N LEU A 25 6.55 41.01 -43.21
CA LEU A 25 5.65 41.64 -42.24
C LEU A 25 4.13 41.41 -42.58
N VAL A 26 3.80 41.33 -43.88
CA VAL A 26 2.42 41.06 -44.30
C VAL A 26 2.02 39.62 -44.07
N TYR A 27 2.90 38.66 -44.29
CA TYR A 27 2.62 37.25 -43.96
C TYR A 27 2.61 36.97 -42.44
N ALA A 28 3.42 37.68 -41.65
CA ALA A 28 3.38 37.60 -40.19
C ALA A 28 2.05 38.18 -39.61
N LEU A 29 1.55 39.27 -40.17
CA LEU A 29 0.27 39.86 -39.76
C LEU A 29 -0.94 39.05 -40.20
N ILE A 30 -0.88 38.39 -41.37
CA ILE A 30 -1.95 37.48 -41.85
C ILE A 30 -1.93 36.18 -41.01
N ALA A 31 -0.76 35.64 -40.66
CA ALA A 31 -0.64 34.49 -39.77
C ALA A 31 -1.13 34.80 -38.33
N LEU A 32 -0.85 36.00 -37.79
CA LEU A 32 -1.37 36.43 -36.50
C LEU A 32 -2.91 36.65 -36.54
N ALA A 33 -3.46 37.14 -37.67
CA ALA A 33 -4.89 37.36 -37.82
C ALA A 33 -5.71 36.07 -38.02
N ILE A 34 -5.07 34.97 -38.43
CA ILE A 34 -5.74 33.65 -38.60
C ILE A 34 -5.56 32.77 -37.35
N VAL A 35 -4.43 32.90 -36.62
CA VAL A 35 -4.17 32.12 -35.40
C VAL A 35 -4.91 32.71 -34.20
N PHE A 36 -5.10 34.04 -34.12
CA PHE A 36 -5.78 34.68 -33.00
C PHE A 36 -7.29 34.34 -32.88
N PRO A 37 -8.10 34.23 -33.95
CA PRO A 37 -9.47 33.76 -33.78
C PRO A 37 -9.59 32.25 -33.58
N LEU A 38 -8.59 31.43 -33.95
CA LEU A 38 -8.59 29.99 -33.66
C LEU A 38 -8.17 29.70 -32.20
N SER A 39 -7.26 30.47 -31.64
CA SER A 39 -6.91 30.37 -30.23
C SER A 39 -7.99 30.96 -29.30
N ILE A 40 -8.69 32.00 -29.70
CA ILE A 40 -9.87 32.52 -28.97
C ILE A 40 -11.05 31.55 -29.08
N ARG A 41 -11.24 30.84 -30.19
CA ARG A 41 -12.25 29.78 -30.29
C ARG A 41 -11.88 28.53 -29.48
N ALA A 42 -10.60 28.18 -29.37
CA ALA A 42 -10.16 27.11 -28.50
C ALA A 42 -10.25 27.47 -27.00
N TYR A 43 -10.09 28.77 -26.67
CA TYR A 43 -10.27 29.26 -25.30
C TYR A 43 -11.75 29.56 -24.96
N ALA A 44 -12.60 29.89 -25.95
CA ALA A 44 -14.04 30.10 -25.76
C ALA A 44 -14.84 28.80 -25.75
N ALA A 45 -14.24 27.65 -26.12
CA ALA A 45 -14.86 26.33 -26.02
C ALA A 45 -14.63 25.65 -24.65
N GLN A 46 -14.08 26.35 -23.69
CA GLN A 46 -14.24 26.03 -22.28
C GLN A 46 -15.60 26.58 -21.80
N GLU A 47 -16.68 26.20 -22.54
CA GLU A 47 -18.01 26.32 -22.00
C GLU A 47 -18.08 25.49 -20.73
N GLN A 48 -18.47 26.18 -19.67
CA GLN A 48 -18.85 25.59 -18.40
C GLN A 48 -19.70 24.34 -18.66
N HIS A 49 -19.11 23.14 -18.54
CA HIS A 49 -19.86 21.90 -18.39
C HIS A 49 -20.50 21.89 -17.00
N SER A 50 -21.30 22.91 -16.74
CA SER A 50 -22.12 23.03 -15.54
C SER A 50 -23.47 22.40 -15.83
N GLY A 51 -23.69 21.21 -15.31
CA GLY A 51 -25.02 20.67 -15.35
C GLY A 51 -25.17 19.15 -15.34
N GLU A 52 -24.10 18.40 -15.32
CA GLU A 52 -24.21 16.96 -15.16
C GLU A 52 -24.43 16.61 -13.69
N GLN A 53 -25.48 15.86 -13.43
CA GLN A 53 -25.84 15.40 -12.09
C GLN A 53 -26.13 13.91 -12.10
N PHE A 54 -25.53 13.19 -11.16
CA PHE A 54 -25.83 11.79 -10.89
C PHE A 54 -26.70 11.71 -9.65
N LYS A 55 -27.95 11.26 -9.84
CA LYS A 55 -28.93 11.05 -8.79
C LYS A 55 -28.92 9.59 -8.38
N ILE A 56 -28.42 9.32 -7.21
CA ILE A 56 -28.15 7.97 -6.75
C ILE A 56 -29.01 7.67 -5.53
N SER A 57 -29.70 6.54 -5.55
CA SER A 57 -30.49 6.01 -4.43
C SER A 57 -30.25 4.51 -4.28
N TYR A 58 -30.57 3.95 -3.13
CA TYR A 58 -30.60 2.49 -2.96
C TYR A 58 -32.02 2.00 -2.63
N THR A 59 -32.27 0.72 -2.92
CA THR A 59 -33.57 0.11 -2.72
C THR A 59 -33.72 -0.51 -1.33
N ALA A 60 -34.93 -0.56 -0.79
CA ALA A 60 -35.21 -1.27 0.46
C ALA A 60 -34.94 -2.79 0.35
N ALA A 61 -34.88 -3.35 -0.86
CA ALA A 61 -34.52 -4.74 -1.07
C ALA A 61 -33.01 -4.98 -0.88
N ALA A 62 -32.16 -4.00 -1.22
CA ALA A 62 -30.72 -4.06 -0.98
C ALA A 62 -30.38 -3.82 0.49
N ASN A 63 -31.03 -2.83 1.13
CA ASN A 63 -30.94 -2.60 2.57
C ASN A 63 -32.25 -1.94 3.07
N PRO A 64 -32.96 -2.54 4.03
CA PRO A 64 -34.25 -2.02 4.52
C PRO A 64 -34.12 -0.82 5.47
N GLY A 65 -32.93 -0.56 6.02
CA GLY A 65 -32.68 0.50 6.99
C GLY A 65 -31.89 1.68 6.43
N PRO A 66 -31.72 2.75 7.24
CA PRO A 66 -30.85 3.87 6.87
C PRO A 66 -29.38 3.43 6.80
N ILE A 67 -28.60 4.07 5.92
CA ILE A 67 -27.17 3.80 5.73
C ILE A 67 -26.37 5.06 6.04
N THR A 68 -25.32 4.92 6.83
CA THR A 68 -24.19 5.85 6.94
C THR A 68 -22.99 5.19 6.28
N GLY A 69 -22.23 5.94 5.45
CA GLY A 69 -21.12 5.36 4.71
C GLY A 69 -20.54 6.31 3.68
N ARG A 70 -19.80 5.75 2.72
CA ARG A 70 -19.21 6.48 1.60
C ARG A 70 -19.87 6.05 0.28
N LEU A 71 -20.47 6.99 -0.41
CA LEU A 71 -20.96 6.79 -1.77
C LEU A 71 -19.84 7.12 -2.76
N VAL A 72 -19.50 6.16 -3.63
CA VAL A 72 -18.51 6.30 -4.69
C VAL A 72 -19.16 6.05 -6.04
N LEU A 73 -19.07 7.04 -6.94
CA LEU A 73 -19.44 6.91 -8.35
C LEU A 73 -18.19 6.62 -9.16
N VAL A 74 -18.23 5.60 -9.99
CA VAL A 74 -17.14 5.21 -10.90
C VAL A 74 -17.59 5.46 -12.34
N LEU A 75 -16.76 6.19 -13.12
CA LEU A 75 -17.00 6.48 -14.53
C LEU A 75 -15.86 5.90 -15.38
N ALA A 76 -16.08 4.74 -15.97
CA ALA A 76 -15.12 4.05 -16.82
C ALA A 76 -15.39 4.27 -18.31
N THR A 77 -14.35 4.27 -19.14
CA THR A 77 -14.46 4.37 -20.60
C THR A 77 -14.69 3.02 -21.29
N LYS A 78 -14.55 1.92 -20.53
CA LYS A 78 -14.73 0.52 -20.99
C LYS A 78 -15.60 -0.24 -20.02
N ASN A 79 -16.19 -1.34 -20.48
CA ASN A 79 -17.02 -2.25 -19.68
C ASN A 79 -16.70 -3.73 -20.00
N ASP A 80 -15.42 -4.02 -20.24
CA ASP A 80 -14.89 -5.38 -20.34
C ASP A 80 -14.79 -6.06 -18.95
N ARG A 81 -14.76 -5.26 -17.91
CA ARG A 81 -14.91 -5.61 -16.50
C ARG A 81 -15.79 -4.56 -15.81
N GLU A 82 -16.55 -4.94 -14.78
CA GLU A 82 -17.36 -3.98 -14.02
C GLU A 82 -16.53 -2.77 -13.56
N PRO A 83 -16.99 -1.51 -13.79
CA PRO A 83 -16.24 -0.30 -13.42
C PRO A 83 -15.72 -0.31 -11.97
N ARG A 84 -16.54 -0.71 -11.00
CA ARG A 84 -16.12 -0.79 -9.58
C ARG A 84 -14.89 -1.69 -9.37
N LEU A 85 -14.73 -2.74 -10.17
CA LEU A 85 -13.62 -3.69 -10.06
C LEU A 85 -12.35 -3.22 -10.78
N THR A 86 -12.38 -2.04 -11.43
CA THR A 86 -11.24 -1.44 -12.13
C THR A 86 -10.69 -0.20 -11.42
N VAL A 87 -11.24 0.15 -10.26
CA VAL A 87 -10.81 1.31 -9.46
C VAL A 87 -9.37 1.12 -9.00
N ALA A 88 -8.53 2.08 -9.37
CA ALA A 88 -7.11 2.14 -9.05
C ALA A 88 -6.62 3.59 -9.25
N PRO A 89 -5.47 4.00 -8.71
CA PRO A 89 -4.95 5.35 -8.92
C PRO A 89 -4.72 5.74 -10.40
N ASN A 90 -4.49 4.76 -11.27
CA ASN A 90 -4.42 4.93 -12.74
C ASN A 90 -5.67 4.37 -13.47
N GLY A 91 -6.76 4.18 -12.73
CA GLY A 91 -8.00 3.60 -13.22
C GLY A 91 -9.01 4.63 -13.72
N PRO A 92 -10.31 4.30 -13.66
CA PRO A 92 -11.41 5.17 -14.06
C PRO A 92 -11.52 6.41 -13.17
N ALA A 93 -12.25 7.42 -13.64
CA ALA A 93 -12.60 8.56 -12.80
C ALA A 93 -13.57 8.15 -11.69
N ILE A 94 -13.31 8.65 -10.48
CA ILE A 94 -14.10 8.36 -9.28
C ILE A 94 -14.56 9.67 -8.62
N PHE A 95 -15.75 9.64 -7.99
CA PHE A 95 -16.34 10.75 -7.26
C PHE A 95 -16.94 10.25 -5.97
N GLY A 96 -16.69 10.94 -4.86
CA GLY A 96 -17.08 10.46 -3.55
C GLY A 96 -17.86 11.48 -2.71
N ALA A 97 -18.82 11.00 -1.94
CA ALA A 97 -19.55 11.80 -0.96
C ALA A 97 -19.90 10.96 0.27
N ASP A 98 -19.77 11.56 1.45
CA ASP A 98 -20.28 10.93 2.66
C ASP A 98 -21.82 10.95 2.66
N ILE A 99 -22.42 9.87 3.11
CA ILE A 99 -23.85 9.76 3.35
C ILE A 99 -24.07 9.49 4.84
N ASP A 100 -25.06 10.17 5.41
CA ASP A 100 -25.42 10.00 6.81
C ASP A 100 -26.92 9.70 6.94
N HIS A 101 -27.23 8.52 7.52
CA HIS A 101 -28.58 8.04 7.74
C HIS A 101 -29.48 8.13 6.48
N LEU A 102 -28.91 7.96 5.28
CA LEU A 102 -29.64 7.97 4.01
C LEU A 102 -30.72 6.88 4.04
N GLN A 103 -31.96 7.25 3.70
CA GLN A 103 -33.10 6.32 3.70
C GLN A 103 -33.22 5.57 2.37
N PRO A 104 -33.78 4.35 2.34
CA PRO A 104 -34.10 3.67 1.08
C PRO A 104 -34.97 4.54 0.18
N GLY A 105 -34.59 4.70 -1.10
CA GLY A 105 -35.24 5.55 -2.08
C GLY A 105 -34.94 7.04 -1.97
N GLN A 106 -34.27 7.50 -0.92
CA GLN A 106 -33.79 8.88 -0.83
C GLN A 106 -32.64 9.09 -1.83
N ILE A 107 -32.66 10.23 -2.50
CA ILE A 107 -31.67 10.57 -3.54
C ILE A 107 -30.51 11.37 -2.92
N THR A 108 -29.30 10.92 -3.21
CA THR A 108 -28.06 11.71 -3.09
C THR A 108 -27.64 12.17 -4.48
N THR A 109 -27.32 13.45 -4.63
CA THR A 109 -26.88 14.01 -5.91
C THR A 109 -25.38 14.28 -5.89
N LEU A 110 -24.65 13.73 -6.84
CA LEU A 110 -23.27 14.08 -7.12
C LEU A 110 -23.23 15.02 -8.33
N ASP A 111 -22.53 16.13 -8.19
CA ASP A 111 -22.45 17.20 -9.20
C ASP A 111 -21.03 17.81 -9.26
N ALA A 112 -20.90 18.97 -9.91
CA ALA A 112 -19.61 19.65 -10.08
C ALA A 112 -18.91 20.05 -8.77
N THR A 113 -19.60 20.04 -7.64
CA THR A 113 -19.03 20.34 -6.31
C THR A 113 -18.49 19.11 -5.61
N THR A 114 -18.82 17.92 -6.11
CA THR A 114 -18.37 16.65 -5.55
C THR A 114 -16.87 16.45 -5.78
N ILE A 115 -16.16 16.04 -4.72
CA ILE A 115 -14.75 15.70 -4.86
C ILE A 115 -14.58 14.54 -5.84
N GLY A 116 -13.62 14.67 -6.76
CA GLY A 116 -13.35 13.67 -7.80
C GLY A 116 -11.86 13.52 -8.09
N TYR A 117 -11.50 12.38 -8.66
CA TYR A 117 -10.15 12.03 -9.10
C TYR A 117 -10.22 11.18 -10.40
N PRO A 118 -9.33 11.35 -11.38
CA PRO A 118 -8.31 12.42 -11.48
C PRO A 118 -8.87 13.77 -11.93
N PHE A 119 -10.17 13.85 -12.19
CA PHE A 119 -10.87 15.03 -12.67
C PHE A 119 -11.99 15.42 -11.72
N LYS A 120 -12.35 16.72 -11.71
CA LYS A 120 -13.67 17.13 -11.25
C LYS A 120 -14.72 16.66 -12.26
N LEU A 121 -15.96 16.47 -11.83
CA LEU A 121 -17.03 16.04 -12.72
C LEU A 121 -17.25 17.00 -13.90
N SER A 122 -17.06 18.33 -13.66
CA SER A 122 -17.12 19.37 -14.68
C SER A 122 -15.98 19.33 -15.70
N ASP A 123 -14.87 18.66 -15.38
CA ASP A 123 -13.65 18.68 -16.19
C ASP A 123 -13.47 17.38 -16.99
N LEU A 124 -14.42 16.45 -16.86
CA LEU A 124 -14.41 15.21 -17.64
C LEU A 124 -14.58 15.49 -19.14
N PRO A 125 -13.77 14.86 -20.00
CA PRO A 125 -13.96 14.97 -21.44
C PRO A 125 -15.37 14.52 -21.86
N PRO A 126 -16.02 15.23 -22.80
CA PRO A 126 -17.28 14.76 -23.37
C PRO A 126 -17.14 13.39 -24.03
N GLY A 127 -18.13 12.52 -23.85
CA GLY A 127 -18.09 11.18 -24.44
C GLY A 127 -18.96 10.16 -23.73
N ASP A 128 -18.85 8.92 -24.18
CA ASP A 128 -19.56 7.78 -23.61
C ASP A 128 -18.77 7.20 -22.42
N TYR A 129 -19.47 6.99 -21.32
CA TYR A 129 -18.94 6.37 -20.11
C TYR A 129 -19.86 5.25 -19.62
N TYR A 130 -19.30 4.38 -18.82
CA TYR A 130 -20.00 3.35 -18.05
C TYR A 130 -19.96 3.75 -16.58
N ALA A 131 -21.13 4.14 -16.06
CA ALA A 131 -21.32 4.60 -14.69
C ALA A 131 -21.75 3.45 -13.78
N GLN A 132 -21.12 3.34 -12.62
CA GLN A 132 -21.52 2.41 -11.57
C GLN A 132 -21.34 3.08 -10.20
N ALA A 133 -22.31 2.91 -9.30
CA ALA A 133 -22.28 3.45 -7.95
C ALA A 133 -22.03 2.33 -6.93
N VAL A 134 -21.25 2.62 -5.90
CA VAL A 134 -20.98 1.74 -4.76
C VAL A 134 -21.21 2.51 -3.47
N ILE A 135 -21.81 1.91 -2.48
CA ILE A 135 -21.83 2.41 -1.10
C ILE A 135 -20.95 1.51 -0.24
N ASP A 136 -19.90 2.08 0.31
CA ASP A 136 -19.13 1.52 1.39
C ASP A 136 -19.89 1.77 2.69
N VAL A 137 -20.44 0.71 3.28
CA VAL A 137 -21.37 0.78 4.41
C VAL A 137 -20.57 0.81 5.70
N TYR A 138 -20.79 1.84 6.52
CA TYR A 138 -20.15 1.97 7.83
C TYR A 138 -21.03 1.47 8.95
N THR A 139 -20.39 0.92 9.95
CA THR A 139 -20.98 0.51 11.24
C THR A 139 -20.56 1.50 12.33
N GLN A 140 -21.49 1.86 13.19
CA GLN A 140 -21.15 2.63 14.39
C GLN A 140 -20.50 1.73 15.43
N VAL A 141 -19.34 2.14 15.91
CA VAL A 141 -18.56 1.42 16.93
C VAL A 141 -18.28 2.30 18.14
N HIS A 142 -18.28 1.68 19.32
CA HIS A 142 -17.97 2.32 20.60
C HIS A 142 -16.63 1.77 21.09
N ARG A 143 -15.54 2.53 20.87
CA ARG A 143 -14.20 2.09 21.23
C ARG A 143 -13.95 2.21 22.73
N ALA A 144 -13.01 1.42 23.23
CA ALA A 144 -12.61 1.42 24.64
C ALA A 144 -11.98 2.75 25.10
N ASP A 145 -11.48 3.56 24.18
CA ASP A 145 -10.94 4.90 24.46
C ASP A 145 -12.05 5.98 24.65
N GLY A 146 -13.32 5.57 24.56
CA GLY A 146 -14.49 6.42 24.76
C GLY A 146 -15.03 7.09 23.50
N HIS A 147 -14.39 6.93 22.33
CA HIS A 147 -14.87 7.50 21.08
C HIS A 147 -15.97 6.60 20.46
N THR A 148 -16.93 7.25 19.83
CA THR A 148 -17.94 6.62 18.98
C THR A 148 -17.72 7.09 17.56
N ILE A 149 -17.41 6.18 16.66
CA ILE A 149 -17.08 6.49 15.26
C ILE A 149 -17.84 5.59 14.29
N TRP A 150 -17.88 5.99 13.03
CA TRP A 150 -18.43 5.22 11.93
C TRP A 150 -17.32 4.74 11.02
N VAL A 151 -17.17 3.42 10.87
CA VAL A 151 -16.12 2.79 10.06
C VAL A 151 -16.65 1.58 9.32
N HIS A 152 -16.02 1.21 8.21
CA HIS A 152 -16.25 -0.10 7.61
C HIS A 152 -15.66 -1.17 8.52
N MET A 153 -16.48 -2.12 8.94
CA MET A 153 -16.03 -3.21 9.83
C MET A 153 -15.82 -4.47 9.01
N ASN A 154 -14.56 -4.76 8.74
CA ASN A 154 -14.14 -6.05 8.20
C ASN A 154 -14.42 -7.18 9.19
N ASP A 155 -14.86 -8.33 8.72
CA ASP A 155 -15.13 -9.51 9.54
C ASP A 155 -13.98 -10.53 9.56
N GLY A 156 -12.77 -10.13 9.14
CA GLY A 156 -11.57 -10.94 9.06
C GLY A 156 -11.29 -11.48 7.65
N GLN A 157 -11.85 -10.87 6.62
CA GLN A 157 -11.50 -11.11 5.22
C GLN A 157 -10.84 -9.85 4.65
N GLN A 158 -9.80 -10.03 3.82
CA GLN A 158 -9.14 -8.90 3.18
C GLN A 158 -10.05 -8.31 2.10
N GLU A 159 -10.58 -7.12 2.35
CA GLU A 159 -11.56 -6.51 1.47
C GLU A 159 -11.31 -5.01 1.28
N THR A 160 -11.34 -4.57 0.03
CA THR A 160 -11.43 -3.16 -0.33
C THR A 160 -12.89 -2.78 -0.58
N PHE A 161 -13.25 -1.49 -0.47
CA PHE A 161 -14.64 -1.01 -0.52
C PHE A 161 -15.47 -1.59 -1.69
N ASN A 162 -14.82 -1.85 -2.82
CA ASN A 162 -15.45 -2.31 -4.07
C ASN A 162 -15.77 -3.80 -4.11
N ILE A 163 -15.26 -4.58 -3.15
CA ILE A 163 -15.52 -6.03 -3.01
C ILE A 163 -15.89 -6.45 -1.59
N ALA A 164 -15.87 -5.50 -0.64
CA ALA A 164 -16.16 -5.78 0.77
C ALA A 164 -17.59 -6.29 0.98
N VAL A 165 -17.72 -7.33 1.77
CA VAL A 165 -18.99 -7.98 2.09
C VAL A 165 -19.97 -6.99 2.72
N GLY A 166 -21.22 -7.01 2.26
CA GLY A 166 -22.27 -6.13 2.76
C GLY A 166 -22.32 -4.76 2.11
N ASN A 167 -21.29 -4.35 1.37
CA ASN A 167 -21.32 -3.15 0.58
C ASN A 167 -22.33 -3.26 -0.57
N LEU A 168 -22.89 -2.13 -0.97
CA LEU A 168 -23.96 -2.10 -1.97
C LEU A 168 -23.45 -1.55 -3.29
N TYR A 169 -24.01 -2.03 -4.42
CA TYR A 169 -23.63 -1.52 -5.75
C TYR A 169 -24.80 -1.53 -6.74
N SER A 170 -24.69 -0.68 -7.79
CA SER A 170 -25.67 -0.57 -8.86
C SER A 170 -25.31 -1.46 -10.04
N ASP A 171 -26.28 -1.68 -10.94
CA ASP A 171 -25.98 -2.08 -12.30
C ASP A 171 -25.12 -1.03 -13.00
N VAL A 172 -24.43 -1.45 -14.07
CA VAL A 172 -23.67 -0.54 -14.94
C VAL A 172 -24.60 0.17 -15.90
N VAL A 173 -24.56 1.50 -15.92
CA VAL A 173 -25.39 2.34 -16.83
C VAL A 173 -24.48 3.04 -17.83
N LYS A 174 -24.77 2.92 -19.12
CA LYS A 174 -24.09 3.71 -20.16
C LYS A 174 -24.65 5.12 -20.16
N VAL A 175 -23.77 6.13 -20.06
CA VAL A 175 -24.11 7.55 -20.05
C VAL A 175 -23.28 8.30 -21.09
N HIS A 176 -23.81 9.40 -21.59
CA HIS A 176 -23.10 10.32 -22.48
C HIS A 176 -22.96 11.67 -21.81
N LEU A 177 -21.72 12.09 -21.55
CA LEU A 177 -21.37 13.35 -20.89
C LEU A 177 -21.00 14.42 -21.92
N GLY A 178 -21.18 15.70 -21.57
CA GLY A 178 -20.76 16.85 -22.38
C GLY A 178 -21.89 17.76 -22.85
N ALA A 179 -23.16 17.39 -22.61
CA ALA A 179 -24.32 18.21 -22.98
C ALA A 179 -25.12 18.72 -21.76
N GLY A 180 -24.65 18.43 -20.56
CA GLY A 180 -25.42 18.55 -19.34
C GLY A 180 -26.54 17.50 -19.28
N GLY A 181 -26.82 16.96 -18.10
CA GLY A 181 -27.83 15.91 -17.95
C GLY A 181 -28.02 15.43 -16.53
N ASN A 182 -29.17 14.76 -16.33
CA ASN A 182 -29.41 14.04 -15.08
C ASN A 182 -29.35 12.55 -15.38
N PHE A 183 -28.58 11.82 -14.61
CA PHE A 183 -28.39 10.38 -14.71
C PHE A 183 -28.85 9.74 -13.40
N ASP A 184 -29.82 8.84 -13.49
CA ASP A 184 -30.35 8.14 -12.33
C ASP A 184 -29.69 6.77 -12.21
N LEU A 185 -29.10 6.47 -11.04
CA LEU A 185 -28.58 5.15 -10.69
C LEU A 185 -29.30 4.62 -9.45
N SER A 186 -29.79 3.39 -9.55
CA SER A 186 -30.38 2.67 -8.43
C SER A 186 -29.44 1.55 -7.96
N ILE A 187 -29.06 1.59 -6.71
CA ILE A 187 -28.25 0.56 -6.07
C ILE A 187 -29.20 -0.55 -5.59
N THR A 188 -29.05 -1.74 -6.14
CA THR A 188 -29.95 -2.87 -5.99
C THR A 188 -29.28 -4.15 -5.52
N HIS A 189 -27.93 -4.18 -5.55
CA HIS A 189 -27.14 -5.36 -5.23
C HIS A 189 -26.39 -5.19 -3.91
N VAL A 190 -26.15 -6.32 -3.23
CA VAL A 190 -25.29 -6.44 -2.04
C VAL A 190 -24.14 -7.36 -2.39
N ILE A 191 -22.93 -7.01 -2.00
CA ILE A 191 -21.76 -7.88 -2.16
C ILE A 191 -21.92 -9.05 -1.18
N PRO A 192 -21.99 -10.31 -1.68
CA PRO A 192 -22.22 -11.47 -0.83
C PRO A 192 -20.95 -11.85 -0.08
N ALA A 193 -21.12 -12.55 1.05
CA ALA A 193 -20.00 -13.16 1.77
C ALA A 193 -19.26 -14.17 0.87
N ALA A 194 -17.93 -14.13 0.90
CA ALA A 194 -17.10 -15.16 0.31
C ALA A 194 -17.25 -16.47 1.10
N LYS A 195 -17.00 -17.59 0.43
CA LYS A 195 -16.92 -18.87 1.13
C LYS A 195 -15.54 -18.99 1.78
N ASP A 196 -15.53 -19.45 3.02
CA ASP A 196 -14.27 -19.81 3.67
C ASP A 196 -13.55 -20.87 2.84
N PRO A 197 -12.22 -20.72 2.65
CA PRO A 197 -11.44 -21.73 1.97
C PRO A 197 -11.43 -23.05 2.76
N ALA A 198 -11.49 -24.18 2.04
CA ALA A 198 -11.48 -25.48 2.68
C ALA A 198 -10.05 -25.90 3.07
N ASP A 199 -9.93 -26.53 4.22
CA ASP A 199 -8.69 -27.17 4.62
C ASP A 199 -8.32 -28.30 3.65
N THR A 200 -7.02 -28.43 3.43
CA THR A 200 -6.43 -29.55 2.69
C THR A 200 -5.51 -30.37 3.62
N GLU A 201 -4.86 -31.40 3.07
CA GLU A 201 -3.78 -32.10 3.77
C GLU A 201 -2.69 -31.13 4.22
N TRP A 202 -2.31 -30.18 3.38
CA TRP A 202 -1.18 -29.27 3.57
C TRP A 202 -1.57 -27.93 4.23
N VAL A 203 -2.68 -27.36 3.83
CA VAL A 203 -3.10 -26.01 4.19
C VAL A 203 -4.24 -26.06 5.19
N LYS A 204 -4.09 -25.38 6.32
CA LYS A 204 -5.10 -25.22 7.35
C LYS A 204 -5.44 -23.75 7.53
N HIS A 205 -6.72 -23.46 7.64
CA HIS A 205 -7.24 -22.11 7.87
C HIS A 205 -7.73 -21.99 9.30
N VAL A 206 -7.27 -20.97 9.98
CA VAL A 206 -7.57 -20.75 11.40
C VAL A 206 -8.16 -19.36 11.55
N ARG A 207 -9.30 -19.28 12.22
CA ARG A 207 -9.94 -18.02 12.57
C ARG A 207 -9.88 -17.84 14.09
N ILE A 208 -9.12 -16.85 14.57
CA ILE A 208 -8.82 -16.63 15.97
C ILE A 208 -9.50 -15.35 16.42
N ARG A 209 -10.44 -15.45 17.36
CA ARG A 209 -10.98 -14.26 18.01
C ARG A 209 -9.93 -13.65 18.92
N SER A 210 -9.58 -12.37 18.68
CA SER A 210 -8.73 -11.63 19.59
C SER A 210 -9.57 -10.97 20.68
N GLU A 211 -9.36 -11.32 21.92
CA GLU A 211 -10.04 -10.70 23.05
C GLU A 211 -9.57 -9.25 23.26
N LYS A 212 -8.28 -9.00 23.07
CA LYS A 212 -7.68 -7.65 23.21
C LYS A 212 -8.25 -6.66 22.18
N VAL A 213 -8.23 -7.04 20.90
CA VAL A 213 -8.73 -6.18 19.83
C VAL A 213 -10.25 -6.05 19.87
N SER A 214 -10.96 -7.14 20.22
CA SER A 214 -12.42 -7.11 20.42
C SER A 214 -12.81 -6.16 21.54
N ALA A 215 -12.07 -6.13 22.64
CA ALA A 215 -12.31 -5.21 23.74
C ALA A 215 -12.10 -3.75 23.33
N PHE A 216 -11.09 -3.46 22.49
CA PHE A 216 -10.85 -2.12 21.98
C PHE A 216 -12.00 -1.63 21.08
N TRP A 217 -12.45 -2.47 20.15
CA TRP A 217 -13.51 -2.10 19.19
C TRP A 217 -14.94 -2.22 19.72
N GLY A 218 -15.14 -2.86 20.88
CA GLY A 218 -16.45 -3.06 21.48
C GLY A 218 -17.30 -4.12 20.79
N HIS A 219 -16.70 -4.93 19.90
CA HIS A 219 -17.35 -6.05 19.21
C HIS A 219 -16.33 -7.13 18.83
N PRO A 220 -16.79 -8.36 18.48
CA PRO A 220 -15.87 -9.44 18.12
C PRO A 220 -14.99 -9.07 16.91
N VAL A 221 -13.67 -9.19 17.05
CA VAL A 221 -12.69 -9.04 15.98
C VAL A 221 -11.89 -10.33 15.87
N TYR A 222 -11.67 -10.77 14.65
CA TYR A 222 -10.95 -11.99 14.33
C TYR A 222 -9.67 -11.68 13.57
N ILE A 223 -8.63 -12.46 13.85
CA ILE A 223 -7.39 -12.51 13.08
C ILE A 223 -7.32 -13.89 12.47
N ASN A 224 -7.20 -13.97 11.15
CA ASN A 224 -7.11 -15.25 10.46
C ASN A 224 -5.65 -15.62 10.24
N ALA A 225 -5.40 -16.92 10.13
CA ALA A 225 -4.08 -17.45 9.78
C ALA A 225 -4.24 -18.63 8.81
N THR A 226 -3.40 -18.64 7.78
CA THR A 226 -3.20 -19.78 6.91
C THR A 226 -1.92 -20.48 7.30
N VAL A 227 -2.01 -21.76 7.64
CA VAL A 227 -0.89 -22.58 8.12
C VAL A 227 -0.57 -23.64 7.08
N LEU A 228 0.67 -23.63 6.57
CA LEU A 228 1.20 -24.62 5.64
C LEU A 228 2.06 -25.63 6.40
N LEU A 229 1.63 -26.90 6.38
CA LEU A 229 2.24 -28.01 7.10
C LEU A 229 3.35 -28.67 6.27
N PRO A 230 4.46 -29.12 6.88
CA PRO A 230 5.54 -29.82 6.18
C PRO A 230 5.14 -31.25 5.77
N LYS A 231 5.82 -31.77 4.76
CA LYS A 231 5.71 -33.18 4.41
C LYS A 231 6.06 -34.07 5.60
N GLY A 232 5.30 -35.15 5.78
CA GLY A 232 5.50 -36.09 6.88
C GLY A 232 4.94 -35.61 8.22
N TYR A 233 4.12 -34.53 8.21
CA TYR A 233 3.57 -33.98 9.45
C TYR A 233 2.78 -35.03 10.24
N GLU A 234 1.90 -35.80 9.62
CA GLU A 234 1.09 -36.82 10.31
C GLU A 234 1.90 -38.09 10.65
N GLU A 235 2.90 -38.44 9.82
CA GLU A 235 3.75 -39.61 10.01
C GLU A 235 4.76 -39.46 11.16
N HIS A 236 5.06 -38.20 11.58
CA HIS A 236 5.99 -37.87 12.64
C HIS A 236 5.33 -37.11 13.79
N PRO A 237 4.44 -37.75 14.60
CA PRO A 237 3.62 -37.06 15.60
C PRO A 237 4.42 -36.41 16.73
N ASP A 238 5.64 -36.88 17.00
CA ASP A 238 6.52 -36.33 18.03
C ASP A 238 7.42 -35.19 17.53
N ALA A 239 7.44 -34.94 16.23
CA ALA A 239 8.24 -33.87 15.65
C ALA A 239 7.67 -32.50 15.98
N ARG A 240 8.57 -31.53 16.24
CA ARG A 240 8.25 -30.12 16.37
C ARG A 240 9.09 -29.33 15.39
N TYR A 241 8.48 -28.30 14.78
CA TYR A 241 9.02 -27.64 13.60
C TYR A 241 9.38 -26.17 13.91
N PRO A 242 10.49 -25.65 13.36
CA PRO A 242 10.69 -24.22 13.30
C PRO A 242 9.60 -23.60 12.41
N THR A 243 9.28 -22.35 12.71
CA THR A 243 8.17 -21.66 12.06
C THR A 243 8.64 -20.38 11.37
N VAL A 244 8.18 -20.17 10.16
CA VAL A 244 8.24 -18.91 9.44
C VAL A 244 6.89 -18.22 9.51
N TYR A 245 6.87 -17.01 10.04
CA TYR A 245 5.70 -16.13 10.09
C TYR A 245 5.86 -15.09 9.00
N THR A 246 4.92 -15.05 8.07
CA THR A 246 4.90 -14.11 6.97
C THR A 246 3.95 -12.98 7.29
N MET A 247 4.47 -11.76 7.24
CA MET A 247 3.75 -10.53 7.52
C MET A 247 3.38 -9.81 6.22
N GLY A 248 2.25 -9.10 6.24
CA GLY A 248 1.73 -8.31 5.14
C GLY A 248 0.28 -8.62 4.83
N HIS A 249 -0.28 -7.83 3.93
CA HIS A 249 -1.68 -7.96 3.52
C HIS A 249 -1.91 -8.88 2.31
N ASP A 250 -0.85 -9.46 1.76
CA ASP A 250 -0.93 -10.47 0.70
C ASP A 250 -0.47 -11.82 1.24
N VAL A 251 -1.13 -12.90 0.82
CA VAL A 251 -0.67 -14.25 1.13
C VAL A 251 0.58 -14.53 0.27
N PRO A 252 1.77 -14.58 0.86
CA PRO A 252 3.01 -14.58 0.09
C PRO A 252 3.33 -15.94 -0.52
N PHE A 253 2.75 -17.02 -0.01
CA PHE A 253 2.97 -18.36 -0.55
C PHE A 253 1.85 -18.74 -1.50
N THR A 254 2.13 -18.69 -2.79
CA THR A 254 1.24 -19.30 -3.78
C THR A 254 1.53 -20.79 -3.80
N PHE A 255 0.84 -21.57 -2.98
CA PHE A 255 0.97 -23.03 -2.89
C PHE A 255 -0.19 -23.69 -3.65
N ASP A 256 0.10 -24.31 -4.80
CA ASP A 256 -0.92 -24.95 -5.64
C ASP A 256 -0.46 -26.33 -6.10
N PRO A 257 -1.19 -27.42 -5.74
CA PRO A 257 -0.90 -28.77 -6.23
C PRO A 257 -1.21 -28.96 -7.72
N ASN A 258 -1.91 -28.02 -8.35
CA ASN A 258 -2.25 -28.12 -9.77
C ASN A 258 -1.21 -27.41 -10.63
N PRO A 259 -0.75 -28.03 -11.74
CA PRO A 259 0.16 -27.39 -12.65
C PRO A 259 -0.52 -26.18 -13.32
N GLY A 260 -0.03 -25.00 -12.98
CA GLY A 260 -0.38 -23.74 -13.66
C GLY A 260 0.65 -23.40 -14.75
N PRO A 261 0.41 -22.34 -15.53
CA PRO A 261 1.43 -21.83 -16.43
C PRO A 261 2.65 -21.40 -15.61
N PRO A 262 3.87 -21.67 -16.09
CA PRO A 262 5.07 -21.16 -15.44
C PRO A 262 5.03 -19.61 -15.42
N PRO A 263 5.66 -18.98 -14.41
CA PRO A 263 5.81 -17.52 -14.41
C PRO A 263 6.50 -17.09 -15.71
N THR A 264 6.07 -15.96 -16.23
CA THR A 264 6.69 -15.36 -17.42
C THR A 264 8.13 -14.96 -17.13
N GLU A 265 8.97 -14.87 -18.17
CA GLU A 265 10.35 -14.40 -18.02
C GLU A 265 10.42 -13.03 -17.34
N GLN A 266 9.47 -12.14 -17.65
CA GLN A 266 9.35 -10.82 -17.01
C GLN A 266 8.99 -10.93 -15.52
N GLU A 267 8.10 -11.83 -15.14
CA GLU A 267 7.75 -12.06 -13.73
C GLU A 267 8.94 -12.62 -12.95
N MET A 268 9.66 -13.57 -13.52
CA MET A 268 10.88 -14.13 -12.91
C MET A 268 12.00 -13.10 -12.80
N ASP A 269 12.20 -12.27 -13.82
CA ASP A 269 13.28 -11.26 -13.81
C ASP A 269 13.00 -10.11 -12.82
N VAL A 270 11.74 -9.68 -12.72
CA VAL A 270 11.33 -8.59 -11.83
C VAL A 270 11.22 -9.05 -10.37
N ARG A 271 10.72 -10.27 -10.12
CA ARG A 271 10.32 -10.71 -8.78
C ARG A 271 11.04 -11.94 -8.28
N GLY A 272 11.82 -12.66 -9.10
CA GLY A 272 12.40 -13.95 -8.70
C GLY A 272 11.35 -14.98 -8.30
N LEU A 273 10.13 -14.87 -8.84
CA LEU A 273 8.99 -15.68 -8.43
C LEU A 273 9.07 -17.09 -8.98
N GLU A 274 8.74 -18.06 -8.14
CA GLU A 274 8.33 -19.38 -8.56
C GLU A 274 6.80 -19.45 -8.62
N SER A 275 6.26 -20.37 -9.46
CA SER A 275 4.82 -20.63 -9.47
C SER A 275 4.40 -21.38 -8.21
N GLY A 276 3.10 -21.30 -7.87
CA GLY A 276 2.55 -22.07 -6.75
C GLY A 276 2.79 -23.57 -6.90
N TYR A 277 2.76 -24.08 -8.13
CA TYR A 277 3.07 -25.48 -8.42
C TYR A 277 4.56 -25.83 -8.22
N GLN A 278 5.48 -24.96 -8.61
CA GLN A 278 6.91 -25.16 -8.36
C GLN A 278 7.21 -25.14 -6.85
N PHE A 279 6.60 -24.22 -6.12
CA PHE A 279 6.72 -24.18 -4.66
C PHE A 279 6.11 -25.44 -4.02
N TYR A 280 4.92 -25.90 -4.48
CA TYR A 280 4.34 -27.17 -4.06
C TYR A 280 5.29 -28.35 -4.29
N GLN A 281 5.91 -28.45 -5.46
CA GLN A 281 6.86 -29.52 -5.77
C GLN A 281 8.09 -29.47 -4.85
N SER A 282 8.62 -28.29 -4.58
CA SER A 282 9.74 -28.11 -3.65
C SER A 282 9.33 -28.52 -2.23
N TRP A 283 8.22 -27.95 -1.71
CA TRP A 283 7.71 -28.16 -0.36
C TRP A 283 7.42 -29.63 -0.04
N THR A 284 6.88 -30.37 -1.01
CA THR A 284 6.50 -31.78 -0.86
C THR A 284 7.62 -32.76 -1.20
N SER A 285 8.81 -32.30 -1.61
CA SER A 285 9.95 -33.16 -1.92
C SER A 285 10.57 -33.77 -0.65
N ASP A 286 11.32 -34.87 -0.83
CA ASP A 286 11.98 -35.58 0.27
C ASP A 286 13.15 -34.78 0.88
N HIS A 287 13.72 -33.85 0.13
CA HIS A 287 14.92 -33.10 0.53
C HIS A 287 14.62 -31.67 1.02
N PHE A 288 13.37 -31.26 0.97
CA PHE A 288 12.99 -29.92 1.44
C PHE A 288 12.99 -29.86 2.98
N PRO A 289 13.43 -28.77 3.58
CA PRO A 289 13.44 -28.64 5.05
C PRO A 289 12.02 -28.69 5.62
N ARG A 290 11.88 -29.34 6.77
CA ARG A 290 10.59 -29.46 7.45
C ARG A 290 10.38 -28.26 8.35
N MET A 291 9.57 -27.32 7.89
CA MET A 291 9.17 -26.12 8.59
C MET A 291 7.65 -25.94 8.51
N ILE A 292 7.07 -25.20 9.44
CA ILE A 292 5.71 -24.70 9.31
C ILE A 292 5.79 -23.27 8.80
N ALA A 293 5.00 -22.92 7.79
CA ALA A 293 4.84 -21.55 7.33
C ALA A 293 3.45 -21.03 7.71
N VAL A 294 3.37 -19.78 8.15
CA VAL A 294 2.12 -19.14 8.57
C VAL A 294 2.03 -17.77 7.91
N SER A 295 0.91 -17.46 7.28
CA SER A 295 0.56 -16.11 6.88
C SER A 295 -0.69 -15.64 7.63
N PHE A 296 -0.84 -14.32 7.77
CA PHE A 296 -1.90 -13.72 8.56
C PHE A 296 -2.80 -12.84 7.72
N GLU A 297 -4.07 -12.77 8.11
CA GLU A 297 -5.04 -11.77 7.68
C GLU A 297 -5.51 -11.04 8.94
N GLN A 298 -5.16 -9.76 9.05
CA GLN A 298 -5.34 -8.96 10.26
C GLN A 298 -5.89 -7.57 9.91
N GLN A 299 -7.04 -7.57 9.26
CA GLN A 299 -7.71 -6.37 8.78
C GLN A 299 -8.12 -5.45 9.92
N THR A 300 -8.10 -4.17 9.61
CA THR A 300 -8.63 -3.11 10.45
C THR A 300 -9.70 -2.33 9.69
N PRO A 301 -10.50 -1.50 10.38
CA PRO A 301 -11.45 -0.62 9.69
C PRO A 301 -10.81 0.43 8.77
N PHE A 302 -9.50 0.62 8.86
CA PHE A 302 -8.78 1.65 8.11
C PHE A 302 -7.93 1.08 6.97
N PHE A 303 -7.57 -0.21 7.06
CA PHE A 303 -6.69 -0.83 6.07
C PHE A 303 -6.78 -2.37 6.12
N PRO A 304 -6.52 -3.07 5.00
CA PRO A 304 -6.47 -4.53 4.98
C PRO A 304 -5.39 -5.19 5.84
N ASP A 305 -4.63 -4.43 6.63
CA ASP A 305 -3.61 -4.95 7.55
C ASP A 305 -3.41 -4.02 8.75
N SER A 306 -3.14 -4.59 9.92
CA SER A 306 -2.93 -3.87 11.18
C SER A 306 -1.49 -3.42 11.42
N TYR A 307 -0.56 -3.81 10.55
CA TYR A 307 0.90 -3.69 10.76
C TYR A 307 1.43 -4.44 11.99
N SER A 308 0.64 -5.34 12.59
CA SER A 308 1.00 -6.11 13.79
C SER A 308 1.56 -5.24 14.92
N VAL A 309 1.05 -4.04 15.09
CA VAL A 309 1.54 -3.05 16.06
C VAL A 309 0.40 -2.48 16.89
N ASN A 310 0.68 -2.09 18.13
CA ASN A 310 -0.28 -1.36 18.95
C ASN A 310 -0.45 0.05 18.42
N SER A 311 -1.70 0.46 18.17
CA SER A 311 -2.05 1.78 17.66
C SER A 311 -3.20 2.37 18.45
N VAL A 312 -3.15 3.68 18.70
CA VAL A 312 -4.24 4.40 19.39
C VAL A 312 -5.51 4.47 18.54
N ASN A 313 -5.39 4.35 17.21
CA ASN A 313 -6.53 4.38 16.30
C ASN A 313 -7.10 2.99 15.99
N GLN A 314 -6.24 1.96 15.97
CA GLN A 314 -6.62 0.60 15.52
C GLN A 314 -6.72 -0.41 16.66
N GLY A 315 -6.10 -0.14 17.80
CA GLY A 315 -6.09 -1.03 18.95
C GLY A 315 -4.82 -1.85 19.10
N PRO A 316 -4.78 -2.79 20.06
CA PRO A 316 -3.58 -3.51 20.48
C PRO A 316 -3.28 -4.74 19.61
N TYR A 317 -3.13 -4.59 18.29
CA TYR A 317 -2.83 -5.71 17.39
C TYR A 317 -1.45 -6.32 17.63
N GLY A 318 -0.45 -5.52 18.04
CA GLY A 318 0.86 -6.05 18.42
C GLY A 318 0.78 -7.03 19.58
N ASP A 319 0.10 -6.64 20.67
CA ASP A 319 -0.13 -7.51 21.82
C ASP A 319 -0.97 -8.73 21.44
N ALA A 320 -1.99 -8.55 20.59
CA ALA A 320 -2.82 -9.66 20.12
C ALA A 320 -1.98 -10.71 19.35
N MET A 321 -1.09 -10.26 18.47
CA MET A 321 -0.22 -11.16 17.72
C MET A 321 0.71 -11.95 18.64
N LEU A 322 1.35 -11.29 19.61
CA LEU A 322 2.38 -11.91 20.46
C LEU A 322 1.81 -12.71 21.63
N GLU A 323 0.64 -12.30 22.17
CA GLU A 323 0.10 -12.88 23.39
C GLU A 323 -1.12 -13.80 23.14
N GLU A 324 -1.80 -13.66 22.00
CA GLU A 324 -2.99 -14.45 21.67
C GLU A 324 -2.76 -15.34 20.44
N VAL A 325 -2.43 -14.75 19.26
CA VAL A 325 -2.43 -15.44 17.97
C VAL A 325 -1.27 -16.44 17.84
N ILE A 326 -0.03 -15.97 18.00
CA ILE A 326 1.16 -16.85 17.89
C ILE A 326 1.13 -17.96 18.96
N PRO A 327 0.84 -17.69 20.26
CA PRO A 327 0.70 -18.75 21.27
C PRO A 327 -0.41 -19.75 20.97
N TYR A 328 -1.56 -19.28 20.42
CA TYR A 328 -2.62 -20.16 19.98
C TYR A 328 -2.14 -21.13 18.91
N LEU A 329 -1.50 -20.61 17.84
CA LEU A 329 -0.97 -21.43 16.76
C LEU A 329 0.10 -22.43 17.25
N GLU A 330 1.02 -22.00 18.12
CA GLU A 330 2.05 -22.86 18.71
C GLU A 330 1.49 -23.98 19.57
N SER A 331 0.33 -23.76 20.19
CA SER A 331 -0.35 -24.79 21.00
C SER A 331 -1.16 -25.79 20.16
N HIS A 332 -1.64 -25.40 18.96
CA HIS A 332 -2.46 -26.23 18.11
C HIS A 332 -1.69 -26.93 17.00
N PHE A 333 -0.55 -26.36 16.61
CA PHE A 333 0.35 -26.97 15.64
C PHE A 333 1.69 -27.30 16.31
N ARG A 334 2.34 -28.35 15.86
CA ARG A 334 3.61 -28.84 16.44
C ARG A 334 4.79 -27.90 16.15
N MET A 335 4.69 -26.65 16.58
CA MET A 335 5.74 -25.65 16.50
C MET A 335 6.70 -25.76 17.69
N ILE A 336 7.96 -25.40 17.49
CA ILE A 336 8.97 -25.40 18.58
C ILE A 336 8.64 -24.33 19.62
N GLY A 337 8.11 -23.18 19.22
CA GLY A 337 7.66 -22.12 20.13
C GLY A 337 8.79 -21.47 20.96
N LYS A 338 10.02 -21.49 20.44
CA LYS A 338 11.19 -20.87 21.09
C LYS A 338 11.78 -19.79 20.18
N PRO A 339 12.40 -18.73 20.75
CA PRO A 339 12.91 -17.61 19.96
C PRO A 339 13.75 -18.03 18.75
N TYR A 340 14.73 -18.92 18.94
CA TYR A 340 15.63 -19.35 17.86
C TYR A 340 14.91 -20.03 16.67
N ALA A 341 13.69 -20.52 16.87
CA ALA A 341 12.89 -21.24 15.88
C ALA A 341 11.70 -20.42 15.35
N ARG A 342 11.51 -19.18 15.80
CA ARG A 342 10.54 -18.22 15.29
C ARG A 342 11.23 -17.27 14.34
N LEU A 343 10.95 -17.42 13.05
CA LEU A 343 11.49 -16.54 12.01
C LEU A 343 10.34 -15.72 11.42
N VAL A 344 10.65 -14.47 11.04
CA VAL A 344 9.66 -13.57 10.44
C VAL A 344 10.20 -13.08 9.11
N GLU A 345 9.33 -12.99 8.14
CA GLU A 345 9.62 -12.37 6.86
C GLU A 345 8.44 -11.53 6.37
N GLY A 346 8.69 -10.61 5.46
CA GLY A 346 7.64 -9.83 4.85
C GLY A 346 8.18 -8.78 3.89
N ALA A 347 7.33 -8.39 2.96
CA ALA A 347 7.63 -7.42 1.92
C ALA A 347 6.74 -6.18 2.06
N SER A 348 7.26 -4.99 1.69
CA SER A 348 6.49 -3.74 1.71
C SER A 348 5.95 -3.46 3.11
N THR A 349 4.63 -3.42 3.29
CA THR A 349 3.93 -3.41 4.58
C THR A 349 4.50 -4.47 5.53
N GLY A 350 4.62 -5.72 5.07
CA GLY A 350 5.20 -6.81 5.85
C GLY A 350 6.67 -6.61 6.20
N GLY A 351 7.43 -5.94 5.36
CA GLY A 351 8.82 -5.61 5.62
C GLY A 351 8.98 -4.66 6.81
N TRP A 352 8.11 -3.64 6.90
CA TRP A 352 8.08 -2.75 8.05
C TRP A 352 7.66 -3.49 9.33
N GLN A 353 6.58 -4.31 9.25
CA GLN A 353 6.13 -5.14 10.38
C GLN A 353 7.22 -6.06 10.90
N THR A 354 7.87 -6.76 9.98
CA THR A 354 8.96 -7.70 10.28
C THR A 354 10.10 -7.02 11.04
N LEU A 355 10.55 -5.86 10.56
CA LEU A 355 11.60 -5.11 11.24
C LEU A 355 11.12 -4.59 12.61
N GLN A 356 9.92 -4.01 12.67
CA GLN A 356 9.33 -3.51 13.91
C GLN A 356 9.25 -4.60 14.98
N LEU A 357 8.72 -5.78 14.62
CA LEU A 357 8.60 -6.91 15.55
C LEU A 357 9.96 -7.32 16.14
N GLN A 358 11.02 -7.37 15.32
CA GLN A 358 12.36 -7.70 15.81
C GLN A 358 12.95 -6.59 16.68
N LEU A 359 12.73 -5.32 16.35
CA LEU A 359 13.29 -4.20 17.09
C LEU A 359 12.60 -3.99 18.44
N TRP A 360 11.27 -4.19 18.49
CA TRP A 360 10.50 -3.96 19.72
C TRP A 360 10.46 -5.19 20.62
N HIS A 361 10.62 -6.40 20.03
CA HIS A 361 10.57 -7.68 20.75
C HIS A 361 11.79 -8.55 20.40
N PRO A 362 13.02 -8.06 20.69
CA PRO A 362 14.24 -8.68 20.19
C PRO A 362 14.49 -10.10 20.75
N ASP A 363 13.87 -10.43 21.89
CA ASP A 363 13.98 -11.75 22.53
C ASP A 363 12.88 -12.73 22.08
N PHE A 364 11.90 -12.28 21.28
CA PHE A 364 10.78 -13.12 20.84
C PHE A 364 11.10 -13.86 19.54
N PHE A 365 11.82 -13.22 18.61
CA PHE A 365 12.15 -13.78 17.29
C PHE A 365 13.65 -14.06 17.16
N GLY A 366 13.99 -15.14 16.40
CA GLY A 366 15.35 -15.56 16.16
C GLY A 366 16.03 -14.83 15.01
N GLY A 367 15.27 -14.35 14.02
CA GLY A 367 15.81 -13.64 12.87
C GLY A 367 14.71 -13.18 11.93
N VAL A 368 14.98 -12.14 11.14
CA VAL A 368 14.02 -11.48 10.28
C VAL A 368 14.56 -11.20 8.88
N TRP A 369 13.71 -11.43 7.88
CA TRP A 369 13.95 -11.16 6.46
C TRP A 369 13.06 -10.01 6.03
N VAL A 370 13.67 -8.85 5.84
CA VAL A 370 13.01 -7.56 5.58
C VAL A 370 13.13 -7.27 4.09
N LEU A 371 12.03 -7.40 3.35
CA LEU A 371 12.01 -7.21 1.90
C LEU A 371 11.36 -5.87 1.57
N GLN A 372 12.09 -4.98 0.86
CA GLN A 372 11.64 -3.65 0.44
C GLN A 372 10.59 -3.03 1.39
N PRO A 373 10.95 -2.77 2.64
CA PRO A 373 10.00 -2.36 3.70
C PRO A 373 9.37 -1.00 3.38
N ASP A 374 8.12 -0.80 3.79
CA ASP A 374 7.53 0.53 3.89
C ASP A 374 8.46 1.48 4.67
N PRO A 375 8.27 2.82 4.61
CA PRO A 375 9.25 3.76 5.12
C PRO A 375 9.71 3.45 6.56
N ILE A 376 10.93 2.96 6.70
CA ILE A 376 11.61 2.73 8.00
C ILE A 376 12.42 3.93 8.48
N SER A 377 12.49 4.98 7.64
CA SER A 377 13.05 6.29 7.94
C SER A 377 12.07 7.34 7.46
N PHE A 378 11.52 8.14 8.36
CA PHE A 378 10.53 9.17 7.99
C PHE A 378 11.16 10.44 7.43
N ARG A 379 12.51 10.47 7.28
CA ARG A 379 13.20 11.42 6.40
C ARG A 379 13.02 11.07 4.92
N HIS A 380 12.70 9.80 4.65
CA HIS A 380 12.27 9.29 3.37
C HIS A 380 10.90 8.60 3.53
N TYR A 381 9.88 9.40 3.95
CA TYR A 381 8.48 8.97 3.97
C TYR A 381 7.97 9.05 2.54
N GLN A 382 8.23 8.01 1.76
CA GLN A 382 8.32 8.10 0.31
C GLN A 382 9.38 9.14 -0.10
N MET A 383 8.99 10.18 -0.81
CA MET A 383 9.87 11.26 -1.25
C MET A 383 9.74 12.55 -0.41
N ALA A 384 9.07 12.48 0.74
CA ALA A 384 8.93 13.61 1.65
C ALA A 384 9.74 13.38 2.95
N ASN A 385 10.48 14.40 3.38
CA ASN A 385 11.02 14.46 4.73
C ASN A 385 9.97 15.12 5.63
N VAL A 386 9.19 14.31 6.34
CA VAL A 386 8.05 14.81 7.12
C VAL A 386 8.45 15.69 8.32
N TYR A 387 9.73 15.75 8.66
CA TYR A 387 10.26 16.59 9.75
C TYR A 387 10.68 17.98 9.29
N GLU A 388 11.10 18.10 8.02
CA GLU A 388 11.75 19.33 7.51
C GLU A 388 10.99 19.97 6.35
N ASP A 389 10.26 19.18 5.54
CA ASP A 389 9.49 19.70 4.41
C ASP A 389 8.19 20.35 4.88
N GLY A 390 7.84 21.52 4.32
CA GLY A 390 6.56 22.17 4.61
C GLY A 390 5.38 21.61 3.81
N ASN A 391 5.67 20.84 2.72
CA ASN A 391 4.65 20.33 1.81
C ASN A 391 5.01 18.95 1.28
N ALA A 392 4.06 18.01 1.38
CA ALA A 392 4.24 16.64 0.89
C ALA A 392 4.11 16.53 -0.63
N PHE A 393 3.37 17.43 -1.30
CA PHE A 393 3.07 17.33 -2.72
C PHE A 393 4.15 17.89 -3.62
N SER A 394 4.87 18.90 -3.15
CA SER A 394 5.79 19.63 -4.00
C SER A 394 7.08 20.04 -3.28
N VAL A 395 8.11 20.24 -4.08
CA VAL A 395 9.41 20.75 -3.65
C VAL A 395 9.82 21.92 -4.56
N PRO A 396 10.44 22.98 -4.02
CA PRO A 396 11.01 24.03 -4.85
C PRO A 396 12.00 23.45 -5.87
N SER A 397 11.82 23.76 -7.15
CA SER A 397 12.67 23.34 -8.26
C SER A 397 13.38 24.52 -8.93
N GLY A 398 13.11 25.74 -8.49
CA GLY A 398 13.71 26.98 -8.94
C GLY A 398 13.12 28.17 -8.21
N PRO A 399 13.56 29.41 -8.49
CA PRO A 399 13.13 30.61 -7.77
C PRO A 399 11.61 30.86 -7.82
N PHE A 400 10.96 30.39 -8.89
CA PHE A 400 9.53 30.61 -9.14
C PHE A 400 8.79 29.33 -9.56
N THR A 401 9.42 28.16 -9.42
CA THR A 401 8.89 26.89 -9.86
C THR A 401 8.95 25.85 -8.75
N SER A 402 8.01 24.92 -8.78
CA SER A 402 8.01 23.72 -7.96
C SER A 402 7.79 22.48 -8.81
N ALA A 403 8.33 21.37 -8.36
CA ALA A 403 8.09 20.06 -8.94
C ALA A 403 7.22 19.23 -8.01
N LEU A 404 6.32 18.42 -8.57
CA LEU A 404 5.55 17.46 -7.77
C LEU A 404 6.47 16.33 -7.30
N ARG A 405 6.28 15.91 -6.05
CA ARG A 405 6.99 14.76 -5.50
C ARG A 405 6.40 13.47 -6.05
N PRO A 406 7.24 12.59 -6.61
CA PRO A 406 6.77 11.29 -7.08
C PRO A 406 6.36 10.40 -5.89
N MET A 407 5.36 9.56 -6.13
CA MET A 407 4.94 8.47 -5.25
C MET A 407 5.35 7.12 -5.84
N ARG A 408 5.20 6.96 -7.15
CA ARG A 408 5.52 5.73 -7.85
C ARG A 408 6.26 6.02 -9.16
N ARG A 409 7.25 5.17 -9.46
CA ARG A 409 8.03 5.18 -10.70
C ARG A 409 8.03 3.81 -11.38
N THR A 410 8.41 3.78 -12.65
CA THR A 410 8.83 2.54 -13.31
C THR A 410 10.28 2.21 -12.93
N THR A 411 10.77 1.02 -13.27
CA THR A 411 12.18 0.66 -13.09
C THR A 411 13.15 1.56 -13.90
N GLU A 412 12.68 2.14 -15.02
CA GLU A 412 13.43 3.11 -15.81
C GLU A 412 13.38 4.53 -15.21
N GLY A 413 12.69 4.74 -14.11
CA GLY A 413 12.62 6.01 -13.37
C GLY A 413 11.50 6.96 -13.79
N GLN A 414 10.58 6.55 -14.69
CA GLN A 414 9.46 7.39 -15.10
C GLN A 414 8.41 7.45 -13.98
N VAL A 415 8.04 8.66 -13.57
CA VAL A 415 7.00 8.87 -12.57
C VAL A 415 5.64 8.50 -13.15
N THR A 416 4.93 7.62 -12.47
CA THR A 416 3.59 7.17 -12.87
C THR A 416 2.48 7.74 -11.98
N ILE A 417 2.77 8.07 -10.72
CA ILE A 417 1.85 8.64 -9.74
C ILE A 417 2.65 9.58 -8.85
N THR A 418 2.08 10.75 -8.48
CA THR A 418 2.65 11.66 -7.48
C THR A 418 1.99 11.44 -6.10
N ILE A 419 2.62 11.95 -5.03
CA ILE A 419 2.02 11.93 -3.69
C ILE A 419 0.67 12.68 -3.69
N ARG A 420 0.58 13.78 -4.45
CA ARG A 420 -0.67 14.52 -4.62
C ARG A 420 -1.77 13.66 -5.25
N ASP A 421 -1.45 12.91 -6.30
CA ASP A 421 -2.42 12.08 -7.00
C ASP A 421 -2.99 11.01 -6.07
N LEU A 422 -2.13 10.33 -5.31
CA LEU A 422 -2.58 9.30 -4.37
C LEU A 422 -3.38 9.92 -3.20
N SER A 423 -2.96 11.07 -2.66
CA SER A 423 -3.70 11.76 -1.60
C SER A 423 -5.10 12.19 -2.05
N LEU A 424 -5.24 12.71 -3.28
CA LEU A 424 -6.54 13.07 -3.85
C LEU A 424 -7.41 11.84 -4.13
N TYR A 425 -6.81 10.76 -4.62
CA TYR A 425 -7.49 9.49 -4.83
C TYR A 425 -8.07 8.95 -3.51
N GLU A 426 -7.27 8.92 -2.45
CA GLU A 426 -7.70 8.49 -1.13
C GLU A 426 -8.82 9.39 -0.57
N ALA A 427 -8.70 10.72 -0.71
CA ALA A 427 -9.73 11.66 -0.26
C ALA A 427 -11.09 11.47 -0.97
N VAL A 428 -11.11 10.93 -2.19
CA VAL A 428 -12.36 10.55 -2.87
C VAL A 428 -12.95 9.28 -2.28
N LEU A 429 -12.13 8.30 -1.94
CA LEU A 429 -12.58 7.00 -1.44
C LEU A 429 -13.07 7.05 0.01
N GLY A 430 -12.50 7.91 0.83
CA GLY A 430 -12.90 8.05 2.22
C GLY A 430 -12.60 9.44 2.80
N SER A 431 -13.37 9.83 3.81
CA SER A 431 -13.06 10.95 4.70
C SER A 431 -12.55 10.40 6.03
N HIS A 432 -11.89 11.25 6.83
CA HIS A 432 -11.40 10.89 8.17
C HIS A 432 -10.48 9.66 8.20
N GLY A 433 -9.61 9.49 7.20
CA GLY A 433 -8.68 8.37 7.14
C GLY A 433 -9.29 7.01 6.80
N ARG A 434 -10.49 6.98 6.19
CA ARG A 434 -11.26 5.76 5.91
C ARG A 434 -11.20 5.30 4.45
N SER A 435 -10.22 5.74 3.68
CA SER A 435 -10.09 5.35 2.27
C SER A 435 -9.75 3.86 2.07
N GLY A 436 -9.19 3.21 3.08
CA GLY A 436 -8.66 1.85 2.97
C GLY A 436 -7.35 1.75 2.19
N TYR A 437 -6.66 2.88 1.94
CA TYR A 437 -5.42 2.94 1.15
C TYR A 437 -4.21 3.38 1.97
N GLN A 438 -3.03 3.28 1.36
CA GLN A 438 -1.72 3.23 2.02
C GLN A 438 -1.35 4.48 2.83
N LEU A 439 -1.60 5.70 2.31
CA LEU A 439 -1.18 6.92 3.01
C LEU A 439 -2.02 7.14 4.28
N GLU A 440 -3.34 6.91 4.17
CA GLU A 440 -4.25 7.01 5.31
C GLU A 440 -4.06 5.84 6.29
N ALA A 441 -3.67 4.65 5.79
CA ALA A 441 -3.30 3.53 6.64
C ALA A 441 -2.13 3.90 7.58
N TRP A 442 -1.08 4.52 7.05
CA TRP A 442 0.06 4.95 7.86
C TRP A 442 -0.33 6.00 8.90
N GLU A 443 -1.24 6.92 8.55
CA GLU A 443 -1.78 7.87 9.51
C GLU A 443 -2.59 7.19 10.63
N ALA A 444 -3.40 6.19 10.26
CA ALA A 444 -4.18 5.43 11.23
C ALA A 444 -3.30 4.54 12.13
N ILE A 445 -2.20 4.02 11.61
CA ILE A 445 -1.30 3.14 12.37
C ILE A 445 -0.36 3.95 13.27
N TYR A 446 0.28 4.97 12.70
CA TYR A 446 1.37 5.69 13.37
C TYR A 446 0.94 6.99 14.04
N GLY A 447 -0.18 7.58 13.61
CA GLY A 447 -0.62 8.90 14.02
C GLY A 447 -1.43 8.92 15.31
N PRO A 448 -1.59 10.12 15.91
CA PRO A 448 -2.44 10.30 17.06
C PRO A 448 -3.93 10.23 16.69
N VAL A 449 -4.77 9.98 17.69
CA VAL A 449 -6.23 10.06 17.56
C VAL A 449 -6.68 11.52 17.70
N GLY A 450 -7.56 11.95 16.82
CA GLY A 450 -8.23 13.26 16.90
C GLY A 450 -9.34 13.30 17.94
N SER A 451 -9.78 14.51 18.28
CA SER A 451 -10.90 14.71 19.22
C SER A 451 -12.24 14.15 18.72
N ASP A 452 -12.33 13.88 17.43
CA ASP A 452 -13.48 13.22 16.77
C ASP A 452 -13.35 11.69 16.73
N GLY A 453 -12.25 11.12 17.25
CA GLY A 453 -11.98 9.70 17.31
C GLY A 453 -11.35 9.11 16.05
N TYR A 454 -11.09 9.91 15.03
CA TYR A 454 -10.41 9.49 13.80
C TYR A 454 -8.92 9.83 13.81
N PRO A 455 -8.11 9.20 12.92
CA PRO A 455 -6.69 9.55 12.79
C PRO A 455 -6.49 11.02 12.43
N VAL A 456 -5.51 11.67 13.06
CA VAL A 456 -5.10 13.01 12.64
C VAL A 456 -4.21 12.91 11.40
N PRO A 457 -4.54 13.60 10.29
CA PRO A 457 -3.76 13.51 9.07
C PRO A 457 -2.32 14.02 9.25
N LEU A 458 -1.35 13.32 8.66
CA LEU A 458 0.05 13.75 8.59
C LEU A 458 0.22 14.97 7.68
N TRP A 459 -0.64 15.10 6.66
CA TRP A 459 -0.75 16.30 5.85
C TRP A 459 -2.19 16.52 5.37
N ASP A 460 -2.53 17.75 5.09
CA ASP A 460 -3.80 18.10 4.49
C ASP A 460 -3.92 17.47 3.08
N LYS A 461 -4.94 16.64 2.87
CA LYS A 461 -5.10 15.82 1.67
C LYS A 461 -5.34 16.61 0.38
N LEU A 462 -5.73 17.87 0.47
CA LEU A 462 -6.00 18.73 -0.68
C LEU A 462 -4.83 19.68 -0.99
N THR A 463 -4.10 20.11 0.02
CA THR A 463 -3.03 21.10 -0.13
C THR A 463 -1.63 20.53 0.05
N GLY A 464 -1.49 19.40 0.72
CA GLY A 464 -0.21 18.75 1.02
C GLY A 464 0.56 19.39 2.18
N GLN A 465 -0.01 20.34 2.91
CA GLN A 465 0.65 20.97 4.06
C GLN A 465 0.91 19.93 5.15
N ILE A 466 2.18 19.74 5.53
CA ILE A 466 2.60 18.74 6.52
C ILE A 466 2.30 19.25 7.93
N ASN A 467 1.76 18.35 8.76
CA ASN A 467 1.57 18.55 10.18
C ASN A 467 2.77 17.97 10.95
N HIS A 468 3.71 18.82 11.29
CA HIS A 468 4.93 18.41 12.00
C HIS A 468 4.67 17.87 13.40
N ASP A 469 3.57 18.25 14.07
CA ASP A 469 3.22 17.70 15.38
C ASP A 469 2.87 16.20 15.26
N VAL A 470 2.15 15.82 14.20
CA VAL A 470 1.87 14.41 13.87
C VAL A 470 3.16 13.67 13.53
N ALA A 471 4.03 14.24 12.69
CA ALA A 471 5.31 13.64 12.36
C ALA A 471 6.18 13.39 13.60
N ASN A 472 6.25 14.39 14.50
CA ASN A 472 6.97 14.26 15.76
C ASN A 472 6.35 13.21 16.70
N TYR A 473 5.01 13.16 16.77
CA TYR A 473 4.30 12.11 17.52
C TYR A 473 4.71 10.72 17.02
N MET A 474 4.66 10.49 15.70
CA MET A 474 5.03 9.21 15.09
C MET A 474 6.48 8.81 15.43
N ARG A 475 7.43 9.77 15.34
CA ARG A 475 8.82 9.55 15.75
C ARG A 475 8.96 9.18 17.21
N ASP A 476 8.30 9.95 18.08
CA ASP A 476 8.49 9.86 19.54
C ASP A 476 7.84 8.60 20.13
N HIS A 477 6.84 8.02 19.42
CA HIS A 477 6.24 6.74 19.73
C HIS A 477 6.95 5.55 19.05
N GLY A 478 8.04 5.79 18.30
CA GLY A 478 8.91 4.73 17.79
C GLY A 478 8.53 4.18 16.42
N TYR A 479 7.57 4.76 15.73
CA TYR A 479 7.15 4.29 14.40
C TYR A 479 8.17 4.60 13.30
N ASP A 480 9.02 5.64 13.46
CA ASP A 480 10.25 5.77 12.67
C ASP A 480 11.29 4.79 13.23
N LEU A 481 11.42 3.64 12.56
CA LEU A 481 12.26 2.54 13.03
C LEU A 481 13.75 2.87 13.04
N LEU A 482 14.19 3.77 12.16
CA LEU A 482 15.56 4.26 12.15
C LEU A 482 15.83 5.12 13.39
N GLU A 483 14.97 6.08 13.70
CA GLU A 483 15.13 6.93 14.88
C GLU A 483 14.94 6.13 16.18
N TYR A 484 14.04 5.13 16.19
CA TYR A 484 13.92 4.17 17.29
C TYR A 484 15.21 3.41 17.53
N SER A 485 15.81 2.87 16.46
CA SER A 485 17.08 2.12 16.55
C SER A 485 18.23 3.00 17.06
N LYS A 486 18.32 4.24 16.56
CA LYS A 486 19.35 5.21 17.01
C LYS A 486 19.25 5.51 18.50
N ARG A 487 18.03 5.77 18.99
CA ARG A 487 17.81 6.12 20.40
C ARG A 487 18.10 4.95 21.36
N ASN A 488 17.86 3.73 20.91
CA ASN A 488 17.93 2.53 21.76
C ASN A 488 19.16 1.65 21.48
N TRP A 489 20.12 2.09 20.65
CA TRP A 489 21.17 1.24 20.11
C TRP A 489 21.99 0.52 21.16
N SER A 490 22.35 1.17 22.24
CA SER A 490 23.18 0.59 23.31
C SER A 490 22.57 -0.67 23.96
N THR A 491 21.25 -0.75 24.01
CA THR A 491 20.51 -1.90 24.56
C THR A 491 20.01 -2.84 23.47
N LEU A 492 19.60 -2.30 22.33
CA LEU A 492 19.01 -3.03 21.22
C LEU A 492 20.06 -3.74 20.38
N GLY A 493 21.18 -3.05 20.06
CA GLY A 493 22.21 -3.57 19.17
C GLY A 493 22.73 -4.96 19.55
N PRO A 494 23.09 -5.23 20.84
CA PRO A 494 23.51 -6.57 21.29
C PRO A 494 22.46 -7.67 21.06
N GLN A 495 21.16 -7.34 21.12
CA GLN A 495 20.06 -8.29 21.04
C GLN A 495 19.68 -8.66 19.61
N ILE A 496 19.92 -7.75 18.64
CA ILE A 496 19.56 -7.94 17.23
C ILE A 496 20.75 -8.32 16.33
N SER A 497 21.95 -8.34 16.87
CA SER A 497 23.16 -8.71 16.11
C SER A 497 23.00 -10.10 15.49
N GLY A 498 23.24 -10.22 14.18
CA GLY A 498 23.10 -11.46 13.41
C GLY A 498 21.68 -11.81 13.00
N LYS A 499 20.66 -11.00 13.32
CA LYS A 499 19.25 -11.32 13.09
C LYS A 499 18.61 -10.57 11.92
N LEU A 500 19.24 -9.53 11.37
CA LEU A 500 18.63 -8.66 10.36
C LEU A 500 19.16 -8.99 8.96
N HIS A 501 18.24 -9.29 8.03
CA HIS A 501 18.52 -9.59 6.64
C HIS A 501 17.64 -8.72 5.74
N PHE A 502 18.24 -7.76 5.00
CA PHE A 502 17.51 -6.81 4.15
C PHE A 502 17.67 -7.13 2.67
N PHE A 503 16.57 -7.02 1.93
CA PHE A 503 16.51 -7.21 0.48
C PHE A 503 15.69 -6.07 -0.14
N CYS A 504 16.23 -5.42 -1.18
CA CYS A 504 15.53 -4.31 -1.84
C CYS A 504 16.02 -4.13 -3.27
N GLY A 505 15.12 -3.87 -4.20
CA GLY A 505 15.48 -3.43 -5.55
C GLY A 505 16.04 -2.01 -5.52
N ASP A 506 17.09 -1.71 -6.32
CA ASP A 506 17.70 -0.38 -6.39
C ASP A 506 16.87 0.65 -7.17
N MET A 507 15.81 0.20 -7.82
CA MET A 507 14.78 1.01 -8.47
C MET A 507 13.40 0.67 -7.94
N ASP A 508 13.30 0.51 -6.62
CA ASP A 508 12.02 0.28 -5.97
C ASP A 508 10.96 1.26 -6.47
N HIS A 509 9.80 0.73 -6.87
CA HIS A 509 8.76 1.53 -7.51
C HIS A 509 8.20 2.63 -6.61
N PHE A 510 8.28 2.46 -5.29
CA PHE A 510 7.79 3.40 -4.29
C PHE A 510 8.91 4.15 -3.57
N TYR A 511 10.16 4.11 -4.09
CA TYR A 511 11.33 4.76 -3.51
C TYR A 511 11.70 4.25 -2.09
N LEU A 512 11.27 3.04 -1.72
CA LEU A 512 11.52 2.47 -0.39
C LEU A 512 12.99 2.13 -0.16
N ASP A 513 13.74 1.93 -1.24
CA ASP A 513 15.20 1.78 -1.22
C ASP A 513 15.92 2.93 -0.49
N LEU A 514 15.38 4.15 -0.53
CA LEU A 514 16.01 5.31 0.11
C LEU A 514 16.04 5.18 1.65
N ALA A 515 14.93 4.76 2.25
CA ALA A 515 14.88 4.52 3.70
C ALA A 515 15.77 3.34 4.12
N VAL A 516 15.93 2.32 3.26
CA VAL A 516 16.83 1.18 3.49
C VAL A 516 18.29 1.64 3.44
N TYR A 517 18.65 2.54 2.50
CA TYR A 517 20.00 3.14 2.46
C TYR A 517 20.30 3.95 3.71
N ASP A 518 19.34 4.72 4.24
CA ASP A 518 19.49 5.45 5.50
C ASP A 518 19.78 4.49 6.66
N TYR A 519 19.02 3.39 6.74
CA TYR A 519 19.17 2.39 7.79
C TYR A 519 20.55 1.69 7.70
N GLN A 520 20.99 1.30 6.49
CA GLN A 520 22.32 0.76 6.26
C GLN A 520 23.43 1.75 6.66
N ALA A 521 23.26 3.02 6.27
CA ALA A 521 24.22 4.07 6.61
C ALA A 521 24.33 4.31 8.13
N PHE A 522 23.24 4.14 8.86
CA PHE A 522 23.24 4.16 10.32
C PHE A 522 24.00 2.96 10.89
N LEU A 523 23.68 1.73 10.49
CA LEU A 523 24.31 0.52 11.02
C LEU A 523 25.83 0.52 10.80
N LYS A 524 26.30 0.98 9.64
CA LYS A 524 27.74 1.12 9.34
C LYS A 524 28.49 2.07 10.30
N LYS A 525 27.79 2.97 10.97
CA LYS A 525 28.35 3.94 11.91
C LYS A 525 28.24 3.50 13.38
N THR A 526 27.55 2.38 13.64
CA THR A 526 27.41 1.87 15.01
C THR A 526 28.78 1.44 15.57
N ALA A 527 28.95 1.52 16.88
CA ALA A 527 30.23 1.22 17.54
C ALA A 527 30.06 0.16 18.63
N ASP A 528 29.18 0.33 19.58
CA ASP A 528 29.01 -0.55 20.74
C ASP A 528 27.57 -1.13 20.79
N PRO A 529 27.30 -2.29 20.14
CA PRO A 529 28.20 -3.03 19.26
C PRO A 529 28.25 -2.42 17.85
N HIS A 530 29.33 -2.69 17.11
CA HIS A 530 29.31 -2.49 15.67
C HIS A 530 28.53 -3.64 15.01
N TYR A 531 27.57 -3.29 14.11
CA TYR A 531 26.78 -4.28 13.42
C TYR A 531 26.34 -3.78 12.03
N GLU A 532 26.73 -4.50 10.98
CA GLU A 532 26.42 -4.07 9.61
C GLU A 532 25.15 -4.72 9.02
N ALA A 533 24.62 -5.79 9.58
CA ALA A 533 23.54 -6.59 9.03
C ALA A 533 23.82 -7.17 7.61
N GLU A 534 22.94 -8.00 7.10
CA GLU A 534 22.95 -8.41 5.70
C GLU A 534 22.11 -7.44 4.86
N PHE A 535 22.70 -6.87 3.80
CA PHE A 535 21.98 -6.06 2.81
C PHE A 535 22.24 -6.60 1.40
N THR A 536 21.20 -7.03 0.74
CA THR A 536 21.24 -7.50 -0.65
C THR A 536 20.35 -6.61 -1.51
N TYR A 537 20.95 -5.96 -2.51
CA TYR A 537 20.22 -5.09 -3.43
C TYR A 537 20.08 -5.76 -4.79
N GLY A 538 18.86 -5.74 -5.34
CA GLY A 538 18.60 -6.11 -6.72
C GLY A 538 19.16 -5.06 -7.67
N ARG A 539 20.19 -5.39 -8.44
CA ARG A 539 20.89 -4.50 -9.36
C ARG A 539 21.24 -5.19 -10.66
N PRO A 540 21.26 -4.45 -11.81
CA PRO A 540 20.68 -3.11 -11.96
C PRO A 540 19.16 -3.13 -12.15
N MET A 541 18.53 -2.01 -11.85
CA MET A 541 17.14 -1.68 -12.22
C MET A 541 16.09 -2.72 -11.78
N LYS A 542 16.20 -3.24 -10.55
CA LYS A 542 15.18 -4.10 -9.96
C LYS A 542 14.16 -3.26 -9.19
N GLY A 543 12.88 -3.53 -9.45
CA GLY A 543 11.75 -2.79 -8.89
C GLY A 543 11.23 -3.33 -7.56
N HIS A 544 10.08 -2.80 -7.15
CA HIS A 544 9.35 -3.28 -5.99
C HIS A 544 8.87 -4.72 -6.21
N GLY A 545 8.97 -5.53 -5.18
CA GLY A 545 8.65 -6.95 -5.26
C GLY A 545 9.77 -7.83 -5.83
N TRP A 546 10.97 -7.26 -6.07
CA TRP A 546 12.14 -8.08 -6.39
C TRP A 546 12.54 -8.95 -5.20
N HIS A 547 12.79 -10.23 -5.47
CA HIS A 547 13.28 -11.20 -4.51
C HIS A 547 14.65 -11.70 -4.95
N ALA A 548 15.58 -11.81 -4.00
CA ALA A 548 16.90 -12.39 -4.23
C ALA A 548 16.85 -13.91 -4.39
N PHE A 549 15.77 -14.54 -3.96
CA PHE A 549 15.56 -15.99 -3.90
C PHE A 549 14.11 -16.33 -4.23
N THR A 550 13.86 -17.55 -4.69
CA THR A 550 12.51 -18.10 -4.69
C THR A 550 12.04 -18.34 -3.25
N TRP A 551 10.75 -18.56 -3.04
CA TRP A 551 10.21 -18.91 -1.72
C TRP A 551 10.83 -20.20 -1.18
N ALA A 552 11.01 -21.21 -2.02
CA ALA A 552 11.66 -22.45 -1.64
C ALA A 552 13.12 -22.25 -1.18
N GLU A 553 13.87 -21.39 -1.90
CA GLU A 553 15.23 -21.03 -1.50
C GLU A 553 15.25 -20.23 -0.21
N MET A 554 14.31 -19.30 -0.01
CA MET A 554 14.18 -18.50 1.21
C MET A 554 13.94 -19.40 2.42
N VAL A 555 12.95 -20.29 2.37
CA VAL A 555 12.65 -21.23 3.44
C VAL A 555 13.85 -22.12 3.74
N THR A 556 14.57 -22.58 2.69
CA THR A 556 15.79 -23.38 2.86
C THR A 556 16.88 -22.61 3.60
N ARG A 557 17.09 -21.32 3.26
CA ARG A 557 18.04 -20.44 3.96
C ARG A 557 17.64 -20.23 5.42
N MET A 558 16.37 -20.01 5.69
CA MET A 558 15.82 -19.88 7.04
C MET A 558 16.02 -21.14 7.87
N ALA A 559 15.74 -22.32 7.30
CA ALA A 559 15.99 -23.59 7.98
C ALA A 559 17.48 -23.79 8.33
N ASN A 560 18.38 -23.44 7.41
CA ASN A 560 19.82 -23.47 7.65
C ASN A 560 20.26 -22.46 8.70
N TYR A 561 19.65 -21.28 8.72
CA TYR A 561 19.89 -20.27 9.76
C TYR A 561 19.49 -20.81 11.15
N VAL A 562 18.32 -21.46 11.29
CA VAL A 562 17.93 -22.11 12.55
C VAL A 562 18.94 -23.17 12.95
N LYS A 563 19.38 -24.05 12.01
CA LYS A 563 20.38 -25.09 12.29
C LYS A 563 21.73 -24.51 12.74
N GLY A 564 22.14 -23.38 12.17
CA GLY A 564 23.38 -22.68 12.51
C GLY A 564 23.35 -21.93 13.86
N ASN A 565 22.14 -21.64 14.37
CA ASN A 565 21.91 -20.85 15.58
C ASN A 565 21.22 -21.64 16.71
N LEU A 566 21.29 -22.97 16.68
CA LEU A 566 20.73 -23.82 17.72
C LEU A 566 21.39 -23.52 19.08
N PRO A 567 20.62 -23.26 20.13
CA PRO A 567 21.17 -23.13 21.50
C PRO A 567 21.83 -24.43 21.98
N ASN A 568 22.74 -24.32 22.92
CA ASN A 568 23.38 -25.48 23.55
C ASN A 568 22.34 -26.46 24.13
N GLY A 569 22.42 -27.71 23.73
CA GLY A 569 21.50 -28.77 24.15
C GLY A 569 20.28 -28.97 23.26
N GLU A 570 20.00 -28.05 22.32
CA GLU A 570 18.98 -28.22 21.27
C GLU A 570 19.60 -28.93 20.05
N ASN A 571 18.76 -29.63 19.30
CA ASN A 571 19.17 -30.28 18.05
C ASN A 571 18.04 -30.26 17.01
N ALA A 572 18.39 -30.49 15.76
CA ALA A 572 17.44 -30.49 14.64
C ALA A 572 16.87 -31.89 14.32
N SER A 573 17.17 -32.92 15.11
CA SER A 573 16.88 -34.32 14.74
C SER A 573 15.37 -34.60 14.61
N SER A 574 14.52 -33.91 15.37
CA SER A 574 13.08 -34.13 15.36
C SER A 574 12.39 -33.66 14.08
N TRP A 575 12.96 -32.67 13.39
CA TRP A 575 12.39 -32.09 12.15
C TRP A 575 13.32 -32.20 10.94
N ASN A 576 14.38 -32.98 11.03
CA ASN A 576 15.34 -33.20 9.95
C ASN A 576 15.31 -34.68 9.51
N TYR A 577 14.14 -35.12 9.04
CA TYR A 577 13.87 -36.46 8.50
C TYR A 577 13.60 -36.46 7.01
#